data_f261681bc63097a0e3909b6864db608c
#
_entry.id   f261681bc63097a0e3909b6864db608c
#
_cell.length_a   1.000
_cell.length_b   1.000
_cell.length_c   1.000
_cell.angle_alpha   90.00
_cell.angle_beta   90.00
_cell.angle_gamma   90.00
#
_symmetry.space_group_name_H-M   'P 1'
#
loop_
_entity.id
_entity.type
_entity.pdbx_description
1 polymer ?
#
loop_
_entity_poly.entity_id
_entity_poly.type
_entity_poly.pdbx_seq_one_letter_code
_entity_poly.pdbx_strand_id
1 'polypeptide(L)'
;MLKYFFFFSVGLLCLSIDMVGQNCRMDGYKGIWYTIGQSSEYGYKYSGGLGTYTADHVPVAIYAPEVEKTFFVYGGTTQKDERHLLVMASYYDHKKKVVPRPVVVCDKNGVDDPHDNGSISIDKDGYIWVFVSGRNVSRLGTVYKSREPYSIDSFEKMYEAVFTYPQPWYVEGEGFMHLFTKYTGKNRGRELYWSTSFDGKKWYPDQKLAGIEGHYQISNIVGNKIVTAFNYHPEGSADTRTNLYVVQTMDMGENWQTVTGENIRVPLTEPVNPALVYDGKNEGKLLYLNDMNFDRFGNPIILAVVSRHFQPGPQGNPREWVVFHWTGKQWERHKVCESTQNYDMGSIYVRGKEWVIVGPTEAGPQKWGTGGEMVLWRSKDEGKSWIKVRNVTKNSLFNHSYARRPVNAHDDFYAFWADGDADRMSESKLYFTNRKGNKVWLLPYDMDTEFATPVQIK
;
A
#
# COMPACT_ATOMS: atom_id res chain seq x y z
N MET A 1 -60.84 -57.75 18.99
CA MET A 1 -60.82 -56.26 19.04
C MET A 1 -59.42 -55.77 18.95
N LEU A 2 -58.94 -55.41 17.77
CA LEU A 2 -57.57 -54.90 17.54
C LEU A 2 -57.65 -53.37 17.43
N LYS A 3 -57.00 -52.66 18.32
CA LYS A 3 -56.90 -51.18 18.27
C LYS A 3 -55.65 -50.83 17.49
N TYR A 4 -55.84 -50.17 16.33
CA TYR A 4 -54.75 -49.53 15.56
C TYR A 4 -54.43 -48.16 16.18
N PHE A 5 -53.14 -47.95 16.57
CA PHE A 5 -52.58 -46.64 16.90
C PHE A 5 -51.94 -46.09 15.63
N PHE A 6 -52.44 -44.96 15.14
CA PHE A 6 -51.80 -44.14 14.10
C PHE A 6 -50.80 -43.21 14.79
N PHE A 7 -49.52 -43.40 14.51
CA PHE A 7 -48.50 -42.40 14.83
C PHE A 7 -48.42 -41.36 13.69
N PHE A 8 -48.81 -40.12 13.96
CA PHE A 8 -48.50 -38.99 13.13
C PHE A 8 -47.07 -38.55 13.43
N SER A 9 -46.10 -38.79 12.54
CA SER A 9 -44.78 -38.19 12.56
C SER A 9 -44.89 -36.81 11.95
N VAL A 10 -44.82 -35.76 12.79
CA VAL A 10 -44.60 -34.37 12.35
C VAL A 10 -43.14 -34.27 11.94
N GLY A 11 -42.87 -34.28 10.64
CA GLY A 11 -41.58 -33.99 10.11
C GLY A 11 -41.26 -32.49 10.35
N LEU A 12 -40.38 -32.23 11.30
CA LEU A 12 -39.76 -30.88 11.42
C LEU A 12 -38.88 -30.64 10.21
N LEU A 13 -39.37 -29.83 9.27
CA LEU A 13 -38.54 -29.25 8.22
C LEU A 13 -37.61 -28.26 8.90
N CYS A 14 -36.39 -28.66 9.23
CA CYS A 14 -35.32 -27.73 9.55
C CYS A 14 -34.97 -26.98 8.27
N LEU A 15 -35.54 -25.79 8.11
CA LEU A 15 -34.99 -24.77 7.24
C LEU A 15 -33.62 -24.40 7.82
N SER A 16 -32.56 -24.95 7.24
CA SER A 16 -31.21 -24.44 7.44
C SER A 16 -31.19 -23.02 6.88
N ILE A 17 -31.42 -22.04 7.75
CA ILE A 17 -31.00 -20.66 7.47
C ILE A 17 -29.48 -20.76 7.48
N ASP A 18 -28.84 -20.71 6.31
CA ASP A 18 -27.41 -20.46 6.20
C ASP A 18 -27.17 -19.10 6.88
N MET A 19 -26.83 -19.13 8.16
CA MET A 19 -26.25 -17.97 8.82
C MET A 19 -24.94 -17.70 8.09
N VAL A 20 -24.98 -16.72 7.20
CA VAL A 20 -23.76 -16.16 6.57
C VAL A 20 -22.86 -15.70 7.71
N GLY A 21 -21.81 -16.49 7.99
CA GLY A 21 -20.93 -16.22 9.11
C GLY A 21 -20.27 -14.84 8.95
N GLN A 22 -20.32 -14.05 10.00
CA GLN A 22 -19.52 -12.83 10.08
C GLN A 22 -18.04 -13.22 10.13
N ASN A 23 -17.15 -12.39 9.53
CA ASN A 23 -15.72 -12.56 9.68
C ASN A 23 -15.32 -12.35 11.15
N CYS A 24 -14.27 -13.05 11.58
CA CYS A 24 -13.73 -12.91 12.93
C CYS A 24 -13.28 -11.45 13.18
N ARG A 25 -13.58 -10.93 14.36
CA ARG A 25 -13.12 -9.61 14.82
C ARG A 25 -12.02 -9.78 15.86
N MET A 26 -10.98 -8.98 15.72
CA MET A 26 -9.91 -8.90 16.72
C MET A 26 -10.28 -7.87 17.81
N ASP A 27 -9.73 -8.08 19.00
CA ASP A 27 -9.92 -7.22 20.17
C ASP A 27 -8.93 -6.03 20.18
N GLY A 28 -8.61 -5.50 19.02
CA GLY A 28 -7.75 -4.31 18.85
C GLY A 28 -6.87 -4.36 17.61
N TYR A 29 -6.07 -3.31 17.44
CA TYR A 29 -5.21 -3.09 16.27
C TYR A 29 -3.80 -3.64 16.54
N LYS A 30 -3.71 -4.95 16.74
CA LYS A 30 -2.45 -5.64 17.08
C LYS A 30 -1.54 -5.74 15.87
N GLY A 31 -0.32 -5.28 16.03
CA GLY A 31 0.71 -5.32 15.00
C GLY A 31 2.08 -5.68 15.56
N ILE A 32 2.98 -6.04 14.67
CA ILE A 32 4.40 -6.26 14.97
C ILE A 32 5.27 -5.47 14.01
N TRP A 33 6.43 -5.08 14.48
CA TRP A 33 7.54 -4.69 13.62
C TRP A 33 8.38 -5.94 13.34
N TYR A 34 8.63 -6.20 12.07
CA TYR A 34 9.42 -7.34 11.64
C TYR A 34 10.76 -6.88 11.08
N THR A 35 11.72 -7.79 11.12
CA THR A 35 13.00 -7.67 10.44
C THR A 35 13.17 -8.86 9.51
N ILE A 36 13.62 -8.64 8.27
CA ILE A 36 13.82 -9.72 7.31
C ILE A 36 15.28 -9.72 6.84
N GLY A 37 15.88 -10.91 6.89
CA GLY A 37 17.05 -11.33 6.15
C GLY A 37 18.34 -10.66 6.58
N GLN A 38 18.93 -9.87 5.69
CA GLN A 38 20.30 -9.40 5.79
C GLN A 38 20.48 -8.35 6.89
N SER A 39 21.20 -8.71 7.94
CA SER A 39 21.75 -7.79 8.93
C SER A 39 23.14 -7.32 8.51
N SER A 40 23.51 -6.12 8.92
CA SER A 40 24.83 -5.51 8.73
C SER A 40 25.29 -4.84 10.02
N GLU A 41 26.49 -4.25 10.02
CA GLU A 41 26.98 -3.42 11.13
C GLU A 41 25.99 -2.33 11.57
N TYR A 42 25.17 -1.84 10.64
CA TYR A 42 24.22 -0.75 10.86
C TYR A 42 22.75 -1.21 10.93
N GLY A 43 22.50 -2.48 11.24
CA GLY A 43 21.15 -3.02 11.39
C GLY A 43 20.64 -3.77 10.17
N TYR A 44 19.33 -3.97 10.11
CA TYR A 44 18.67 -4.76 9.07
C TYR A 44 18.39 -3.96 7.82
N LYS A 45 18.65 -4.56 6.66
CA LYS A 45 18.30 -3.97 5.36
C LYS A 45 16.81 -3.79 5.18
N TYR A 46 16.01 -4.76 5.61
CA TYR A 46 14.56 -4.75 5.55
C TYR A 46 13.96 -4.83 6.93
N SER A 47 13.19 -3.85 7.29
CA SER A 47 12.32 -3.89 8.46
C SER A 47 11.14 -2.96 8.27
N GLY A 48 10.11 -3.10 9.09
CA GLY A 48 8.94 -2.24 9.03
C GLY A 48 7.82 -2.71 9.93
N GLY A 49 6.92 -1.80 10.26
CA GLY A 49 5.65 -2.15 10.87
C GLY A 49 4.78 -2.92 9.90
N LEU A 50 4.38 -4.14 10.27
CA LEU A 50 3.56 -5.03 9.45
C LEU A 50 2.32 -4.32 8.91
N GLY A 51 1.73 -3.42 9.70
CA GLY A 51 0.49 -2.75 9.38
C GLY A 51 0.48 -1.97 8.07
N THR A 52 1.58 -1.32 7.70
CA THR A 52 1.64 -0.43 6.53
C THR A 52 2.70 -0.78 5.49
N TYR A 53 3.44 -1.85 5.72
CA TYR A 53 4.41 -2.39 4.78
C TYR A 53 3.67 -3.11 3.61
N THR A 54 4.04 -3.02 2.35
CA THR A 54 5.10 -2.29 1.68
C THR A 54 4.57 -1.05 0.94
N ALA A 55 5.45 -0.22 0.34
CA ALA A 55 5.03 0.86 -0.56
C ALA A 55 4.28 0.34 -1.80
N ASP A 56 4.59 -0.88 -2.24
CA ASP A 56 4.06 -1.48 -3.47
C ASP A 56 2.62 -2.03 -3.36
N HIS A 57 2.03 -2.10 -2.15
CA HIS A 57 0.59 -2.38 -1.96
C HIS A 57 -0.19 -1.06 -2.02
N VAL A 58 -0.92 -0.80 -3.09
CA VAL A 58 -1.60 0.49 -3.32
C VAL A 58 -3.00 0.25 -3.89
N PRO A 59 -4.01 0.97 -3.37
CA PRO A 59 -4.03 1.73 -2.13
C PRO A 59 -4.23 0.85 -0.89
N VAL A 60 -3.90 1.35 0.30
CA VAL A 60 -4.21 0.67 1.57
C VAL A 60 -5.33 1.36 2.35
N ALA A 61 -5.75 2.55 1.93
CA ALA A 61 -6.84 3.29 2.54
C ALA A 61 -7.60 4.13 1.51
N ILE A 62 -8.90 4.33 1.73
CA ILE A 62 -9.80 5.11 0.87
C ILE A 62 -10.81 5.85 1.75
N TYR A 63 -10.94 7.17 1.56
CA TYR A 63 -12.04 7.92 2.14
C TYR A 63 -13.26 7.84 1.23
N ALA A 64 -14.39 7.37 1.79
CA ALA A 64 -15.70 7.30 1.14
C ALA A 64 -16.60 8.42 1.68
N PRO A 65 -16.80 9.50 0.92
CA PRO A 65 -17.60 10.65 1.35
C PRO A 65 -19.08 10.31 1.58
N GLU A 66 -19.62 9.32 0.88
CA GLU A 66 -21.01 8.87 0.96
C GLU A 66 -21.40 8.44 2.37
N VAL A 67 -20.45 7.90 3.13
CA VAL A 67 -20.65 7.40 4.49
C VAL A 67 -19.77 8.11 5.51
N GLU A 68 -18.96 9.10 5.08
CA GLU A 68 -17.98 9.86 5.90
C GLU A 68 -17.06 8.93 6.71
N LYS A 69 -16.53 7.90 6.04
CA LYS A 69 -15.59 6.94 6.63
C LYS A 69 -14.32 6.84 5.80
N THR A 70 -13.18 6.70 6.47
CA THR A 70 -11.94 6.25 5.83
C THR A 70 -11.78 4.76 6.10
N PHE A 71 -11.98 3.95 5.06
CA PHE A 71 -11.71 2.52 5.10
C PHE A 71 -10.23 2.25 4.87
N PHE A 72 -9.68 1.25 5.57
CA PHE A 72 -8.29 0.86 5.40
C PHE A 72 -8.09 -0.63 5.64
N VAL A 73 -7.07 -1.18 4.96
CA VAL A 73 -6.55 -2.52 5.22
C VAL A 73 -5.14 -2.40 5.79
N TYR A 74 -4.77 -3.38 6.61
CA TYR A 74 -3.45 -3.42 7.24
C TYR A 74 -3.06 -4.85 7.58
N GLY A 75 -1.76 -5.09 7.76
CA GLY A 75 -1.26 -6.34 8.31
C GLY A 75 -1.36 -6.34 9.83
N GLY A 76 -2.21 -7.20 10.36
CA GLY A 76 -2.31 -7.47 11.79
C GLY A 76 -1.62 -8.76 12.19
N THR A 77 -1.66 -9.05 13.47
CA THR A 77 -1.18 -10.29 14.06
C THR A 77 -2.10 -10.73 15.19
N THR A 78 -1.96 -11.98 15.62
CA THR A 78 -2.73 -12.53 16.74
C THR A 78 -2.24 -12.02 18.08
N GLN A 79 -0.91 -11.85 18.24
CA GLN A 79 -0.28 -11.41 19.49
C GLN A 79 0.97 -10.57 19.20
N LYS A 80 1.40 -9.77 20.18
CA LYS A 80 2.51 -8.80 20.08
C LYS A 80 3.89 -9.39 19.76
N ASP A 81 4.08 -10.68 19.98
CA ASP A 81 5.32 -11.42 19.80
C ASP A 81 5.20 -12.57 18.79
N GLU A 82 4.10 -12.60 18.04
CA GLU A 82 3.82 -13.64 17.06
C GLU A 82 3.94 -13.11 15.62
N ARG A 83 4.77 -13.78 14.83
CA ARG A 83 4.92 -13.53 13.39
C ARG A 83 3.85 -14.30 12.61
N HIS A 84 2.61 -13.86 12.73
CA HIS A 84 1.45 -14.45 12.08
C HIS A 84 0.67 -13.35 11.35
N LEU A 85 0.69 -13.36 10.04
CA LEU A 85 0.04 -12.34 9.23
C LEU A 85 -1.47 -12.57 9.15
N LEU A 86 -2.21 -11.61 9.65
CA LEU A 86 -3.63 -11.42 9.40
C LEU A 86 -3.83 -10.21 8.47
N VAL A 87 -4.51 -10.38 7.37
CA VAL A 87 -4.95 -9.23 6.55
C VAL A 87 -6.24 -8.70 7.12
N MET A 88 -6.20 -7.49 7.64
CA MET A 88 -7.25 -6.85 8.41
C MET A 88 -7.96 -5.77 7.60
N ALA A 89 -9.25 -5.56 7.85
CA ALA A 89 -10.02 -4.41 7.39
C ALA A 89 -10.62 -3.64 8.56
N SER A 90 -10.63 -2.33 8.44
CA SER A 90 -11.27 -1.43 9.40
C SER A 90 -11.66 -0.10 8.76
N TYR A 91 -12.23 0.82 9.56
CA TYR A 91 -12.51 2.19 9.15
C TYR A 91 -12.41 3.16 10.32
N TYR A 92 -12.18 4.43 10.01
CA TYR A 92 -12.40 5.55 10.93
C TYR A 92 -13.69 6.27 10.54
N ASP A 93 -14.63 6.36 11.49
CA ASP A 93 -15.90 7.08 11.33
C ASP A 93 -15.67 8.56 11.68
N HIS A 94 -15.74 9.42 10.67
CA HIS A 94 -15.46 10.86 10.84
C HIS A 94 -16.55 11.61 11.62
N LYS A 95 -17.79 11.12 11.62
CA LYS A 95 -18.88 11.69 12.41
C LYS A 95 -18.76 11.36 13.87
N LYS A 96 -18.58 10.08 14.18
CA LYS A 96 -18.54 9.55 15.54
C LYS A 96 -17.15 9.67 16.20
N LYS A 97 -16.09 9.88 15.39
CA LYS A 97 -14.68 9.93 15.83
C LYS A 97 -14.22 8.62 16.50
N VAL A 98 -14.69 7.49 15.99
CA VAL A 98 -14.39 6.16 16.52
C VAL A 98 -13.89 5.23 15.43
N VAL A 99 -13.28 4.14 15.87
CA VAL A 99 -12.95 2.96 15.06
C VAL A 99 -13.65 1.73 15.64
N PRO A 100 -14.12 0.78 14.82
CA PRO A 100 -14.66 -0.50 15.29
C PRO A 100 -13.53 -1.47 15.65
N ARG A 101 -13.86 -2.58 16.31
CA ARG A 101 -12.99 -3.76 16.33
C ARG A 101 -12.67 -4.18 14.89
N PRO A 102 -11.38 -4.34 14.55
CA PRO A 102 -10.99 -4.67 13.17
C PRO A 102 -11.37 -6.11 12.82
N VAL A 103 -11.62 -6.33 11.54
CA VAL A 103 -12.11 -7.60 10.98
C VAL A 103 -10.99 -8.33 10.26
N VAL A 104 -10.86 -9.64 10.50
CA VAL A 104 -9.95 -10.50 9.75
C VAL A 104 -10.57 -10.81 8.39
N VAL A 105 -10.02 -10.24 7.31
CA VAL A 105 -10.42 -10.57 5.93
C VAL A 105 -9.81 -11.90 5.51
N CYS A 106 -8.54 -12.10 5.85
CA CYS A 106 -7.79 -13.31 5.51
C CYS A 106 -6.76 -13.62 6.58
N ASP A 107 -6.84 -14.82 7.14
CA ASP A 107 -5.76 -15.42 7.91
C ASP A 107 -4.80 -16.12 6.94
N LYS A 108 -3.53 -15.75 6.96
CA LYS A 108 -2.51 -16.36 6.12
C LYS A 108 -1.95 -17.68 6.68
N ASN A 109 -2.62 -18.27 7.70
CA ASN A 109 -2.35 -19.59 8.26
C ASN A 109 -0.88 -19.80 8.66
N GLY A 110 -0.34 -18.89 9.47
CA GLY A 110 1.02 -18.96 9.98
C GLY A 110 2.10 -18.43 9.01
N VAL A 111 1.72 -17.86 7.87
CA VAL A 111 2.66 -17.08 7.05
C VAL A 111 3.09 -15.86 7.83
N ASP A 112 4.39 -15.60 7.88
CA ASP A 112 5.02 -14.44 8.54
C ASP A 112 5.63 -13.45 7.55
N ASP A 113 5.37 -13.64 6.25
CA ASP A 113 5.92 -12.82 5.17
C ASP A 113 5.07 -11.54 4.97
N PRO A 114 5.57 -10.36 5.34
CA PRO A 114 4.80 -9.11 5.24
C PRO A 114 4.52 -8.67 3.79
N HIS A 115 5.16 -9.30 2.80
CA HIS A 115 4.83 -9.06 1.40
C HIS A 115 3.48 -9.65 0.97
N ASP A 116 2.87 -10.50 1.81
CA ASP A 116 1.56 -11.09 1.60
C ASP A 116 0.41 -10.19 2.09
N ASN A 117 0.68 -8.95 2.47
CA ASN A 117 -0.31 -7.96 2.89
C ASN A 117 -1.31 -7.60 1.75
N GLY A 118 -2.29 -6.75 2.01
CA GLY A 118 -3.38 -6.45 1.09
C GLY A 118 -3.43 -5.01 0.59
N SER A 119 -4.24 -4.81 -0.47
CA SER A 119 -4.68 -3.51 -0.98
C SER A 119 -6.21 -3.46 -1.03
N ILE A 120 -6.77 -2.25 -1.03
CA ILE A 120 -8.22 -2.02 -0.97
C ILE A 120 -8.71 -1.28 -2.22
N SER A 121 -9.93 -1.60 -2.66
CA SER A 121 -10.68 -0.80 -3.63
C SER A 121 -12.14 -0.71 -3.19
N ILE A 122 -12.87 0.30 -3.65
CA ILE A 122 -14.31 0.43 -3.46
C ILE A 122 -14.93 0.63 -4.84
N ASP A 123 -15.94 -0.19 -5.18
CA ASP A 123 -16.64 -0.06 -6.45
C ASP A 123 -17.75 1.00 -6.41
N LYS A 124 -18.39 1.27 -7.56
CA LYS A 124 -19.45 2.28 -7.68
C LYS A 124 -20.67 2.02 -6.78
N ASP A 125 -20.90 0.78 -6.40
CA ASP A 125 -22.03 0.37 -5.56
C ASP A 125 -21.66 0.35 -4.06
N GLY A 126 -20.42 0.77 -3.71
CA GLY A 126 -19.92 0.88 -2.35
C GLY A 126 -19.37 -0.42 -1.77
N TYR A 127 -19.27 -1.51 -2.54
CA TYR A 127 -18.66 -2.73 -2.06
C TYR A 127 -17.15 -2.57 -1.89
N ILE A 128 -16.65 -3.06 -0.75
CA ILE A 128 -15.22 -3.03 -0.43
C ILE A 128 -14.57 -4.29 -0.98
N TRP A 129 -13.51 -4.10 -1.76
CA TRP A 129 -12.70 -5.17 -2.32
C TRP A 129 -11.32 -5.18 -1.69
N VAL A 130 -10.87 -6.34 -1.27
CA VAL A 130 -9.55 -6.54 -0.65
C VAL A 130 -8.76 -7.53 -1.49
N PHE A 131 -7.65 -7.06 -2.05
CA PHE A 131 -6.73 -7.85 -2.84
C PHE A 131 -5.56 -8.26 -1.96
N VAL A 132 -5.58 -9.50 -1.51
CA VAL A 132 -4.56 -10.09 -0.62
C VAL A 132 -3.43 -10.64 -1.45
N SER A 133 -2.23 -10.14 -1.25
CA SER A 133 -1.03 -10.56 -1.97
C SER A 133 -0.69 -12.04 -1.72
N GLY A 134 -0.13 -12.67 -2.74
CA GLY A 134 0.45 -14.00 -2.67
C GLY A 134 1.95 -13.99 -2.92
N ARG A 135 2.51 -15.19 -3.08
CA ARG A 135 3.94 -15.39 -3.33
C ARG A 135 4.15 -16.50 -4.35
N ASN A 136 4.07 -16.16 -5.62
CA ASN A 136 4.17 -17.13 -6.71
C ASN A 136 3.10 -18.25 -6.61
N VAL A 137 3.32 -19.37 -7.22
CA VAL A 137 2.42 -20.54 -7.18
C VAL A 137 2.33 -21.23 -5.81
N SER A 138 3.31 -20.97 -4.93
CA SER A 138 3.34 -21.57 -3.58
C SER A 138 2.30 -20.96 -2.64
N ARG A 139 1.94 -19.70 -2.83
CA ARG A 139 0.90 -18.98 -2.09
C ARG A 139 0.18 -18.06 -3.08
N LEU A 140 -1.03 -18.43 -3.45
CA LEU A 140 -1.82 -17.62 -4.38
C LEU A 140 -2.27 -16.31 -3.73
N GLY A 141 -2.39 -15.27 -4.53
CA GLY A 141 -3.10 -14.06 -4.16
C GLY A 141 -4.60 -14.30 -4.23
N THR A 142 -5.37 -13.61 -3.40
CA THR A 142 -6.81 -13.82 -3.26
C THR A 142 -7.55 -12.49 -3.24
N VAL A 143 -8.68 -12.42 -3.91
CA VAL A 143 -9.57 -11.25 -3.92
C VAL A 143 -10.81 -11.55 -3.10
N TYR A 144 -11.12 -10.65 -2.18
CA TYR A 144 -12.31 -10.69 -1.34
C TYR A 144 -13.21 -9.50 -1.64
N LYS A 145 -14.52 -9.67 -1.51
CA LYS A 145 -15.53 -8.62 -1.62
C LYS A 145 -16.38 -8.56 -0.36
N SER A 146 -16.68 -7.39 0.17
CA SER A 146 -17.67 -7.24 1.24
C SER A 146 -19.05 -7.69 0.76
N ARG A 147 -19.85 -8.28 1.67
CA ARG A 147 -21.20 -8.74 1.31
C ARG A 147 -22.21 -7.60 1.22
N GLU A 148 -21.94 -6.52 1.95
CA GLU A 148 -22.78 -5.32 1.96
C GLU A 148 -21.94 -4.08 1.61
N PRO A 149 -22.54 -3.07 0.96
CA PRO A 149 -21.87 -1.80 0.67
C PRO A 149 -21.41 -1.11 1.95
N TYR A 150 -20.21 -0.56 1.89
CA TYR A 150 -19.58 0.21 2.98
C TYR A 150 -19.55 -0.51 4.35
N SER A 151 -19.60 -1.85 4.34
CA SER A 151 -19.50 -2.70 5.52
C SER A 151 -18.23 -3.56 5.50
N ILE A 152 -17.63 -3.71 6.69
CA ILE A 152 -16.49 -4.62 6.90
C ILE A 152 -16.90 -5.91 7.62
N ASP A 153 -18.20 -6.12 7.90
CA ASP A 153 -18.67 -7.19 8.79
C ASP A 153 -18.44 -8.57 8.20
N SER A 154 -18.55 -8.71 6.88
CA SER A 154 -18.41 -9.99 6.21
C SER A 154 -17.84 -9.83 4.80
N PHE A 155 -16.88 -10.68 4.48
CA PHE A 155 -16.24 -10.76 3.17
C PHE A 155 -16.43 -12.15 2.57
N GLU A 156 -16.57 -12.24 1.26
CA GLU A 156 -16.55 -13.48 0.51
C GLU A 156 -15.38 -13.52 -0.47
N LYS A 157 -14.80 -14.71 -0.61
CA LYS A 157 -13.72 -14.94 -1.59
C LYS A 157 -14.30 -14.96 -2.99
N MET A 158 -13.76 -14.13 -3.88
CA MET A 158 -14.22 -13.95 -5.25
C MET A 158 -13.32 -14.61 -6.29
N TYR A 159 -11.99 -14.52 -6.08
CA TYR A 159 -11.01 -14.92 -7.07
C TYR A 159 -9.68 -15.28 -6.42
N GLU A 160 -8.93 -16.17 -7.06
CA GLU A 160 -7.59 -16.58 -6.61
C GLU A 160 -6.68 -16.80 -7.82
N ALA A 161 -5.47 -16.23 -7.77
CA ALA A 161 -4.51 -16.31 -8.86
C ALA A 161 -3.07 -16.06 -8.37
N VAL A 162 -2.12 -16.22 -9.30
CA VAL A 162 -0.71 -15.86 -9.04
C VAL A 162 -0.53 -14.35 -9.21
N PHE A 163 -0.46 -13.62 -8.12
CA PHE A 163 -0.07 -12.21 -8.11
C PHE A 163 0.60 -11.81 -6.79
N THR A 164 1.48 -10.82 -6.85
CA THR A 164 2.15 -10.20 -5.70
C THR A 164 2.09 -8.68 -5.85
N TYR A 165 2.05 -7.94 -4.74
CA TYR A 165 1.94 -6.47 -4.73
C TYR A 165 0.74 -5.94 -5.53
N PRO A 166 -0.47 -6.26 -5.10
CA PRO A 166 -1.68 -5.85 -5.80
C PRO A 166 -1.89 -4.33 -5.78
N GLN A 167 -2.30 -3.79 -6.93
CA GLN A 167 -2.66 -2.39 -7.12
C GLN A 167 -3.96 -2.31 -7.93
N PRO A 168 -5.11 -2.55 -7.28
CA PRO A 168 -6.42 -2.55 -7.94
C PRO A 168 -6.98 -1.14 -8.08
N TRP A 169 -7.35 -0.78 -9.30
CA TRP A 169 -8.04 0.46 -9.61
C TRP A 169 -9.40 0.15 -10.20
N TYR A 170 -10.44 0.76 -9.63
CA TYR A 170 -11.79 0.67 -10.17
C TYR A 170 -12.06 1.88 -11.05
N VAL A 171 -12.48 1.63 -12.28
CA VAL A 171 -12.91 2.63 -13.27
C VAL A 171 -14.40 2.50 -13.48
N GLU A 172 -15.15 3.55 -13.21
CA GLU A 172 -16.61 3.53 -13.36
C GLU A 172 -17.00 3.24 -14.81
N GLY A 173 -17.91 2.27 -14.98
CA GLY A 173 -18.33 1.80 -16.29
C GLY A 173 -17.45 0.74 -16.94
N GLU A 174 -16.18 0.60 -16.51
CA GLU A 174 -15.21 -0.35 -17.10
C GLU A 174 -14.85 -1.50 -16.13
N GLY A 175 -14.98 -1.29 -14.81
CA GLY A 175 -14.62 -2.29 -13.80
C GLY A 175 -13.21 -2.10 -13.26
N PHE A 176 -12.53 -3.21 -12.99
CA PHE A 176 -11.23 -3.22 -12.35
C PHE A 176 -10.09 -3.36 -13.36
N MET A 177 -9.04 -2.57 -13.17
CA MET A 177 -7.70 -2.82 -13.65
C MET A 177 -6.80 -3.16 -12.47
N HIS A 178 -6.21 -4.34 -12.49
CA HIS A 178 -5.30 -4.83 -11.45
C HIS A 178 -3.89 -4.87 -11.99
N LEU A 179 -3.00 -4.06 -11.44
CA LEU A 179 -1.57 -4.07 -11.69
C LEU A 179 -0.88 -4.88 -10.59
N PHE A 180 0.06 -5.74 -10.95
CA PHE A 180 0.74 -6.64 -10.01
C PHE A 180 2.07 -7.16 -10.57
N THR A 181 2.79 -7.92 -9.76
CA THR A 181 4.02 -8.58 -10.18
C THR A 181 3.89 -10.10 -10.14
N LYS A 182 4.68 -10.78 -10.98
CA LYS A 182 4.93 -12.22 -10.92
C LYS A 182 6.43 -12.51 -10.96
N TYR A 183 6.84 -13.63 -10.36
CA TYR A 183 8.24 -14.07 -10.33
C TYR A 183 8.58 -14.89 -11.59
N THR A 184 8.51 -14.27 -12.75
CA THR A 184 8.71 -14.90 -14.08
C THR A 184 10.00 -14.48 -14.76
N GLY A 185 10.70 -13.48 -14.21
CA GLY A 185 11.94 -12.95 -14.76
C GLY A 185 13.18 -13.79 -14.42
N LYS A 186 14.30 -13.40 -15.00
CA LYS A 186 15.63 -13.96 -14.74
C LYS A 186 15.92 -13.93 -13.24
N ASN A 187 16.54 -15.00 -12.71
CA ASN A 187 16.84 -15.15 -11.28
C ASN A 187 15.62 -14.95 -10.35
N ARG A 188 14.41 -15.32 -10.80
CA ARG A 188 13.14 -15.04 -10.13
C ARG A 188 12.88 -13.53 -9.95
N GLY A 189 13.35 -12.70 -10.88
CA GLY A 189 13.00 -11.28 -10.93
C GLY A 189 11.50 -11.11 -11.05
N ARG A 190 10.98 -10.04 -10.41
CA ARG A 190 9.56 -9.69 -10.46
C ARG A 190 9.28 -8.93 -11.74
N GLU A 191 8.52 -9.51 -12.65
CA GLU A 191 8.05 -8.83 -13.85
C GLU A 191 6.66 -8.24 -13.64
N LEU A 192 6.33 -7.17 -14.37
CA LEU A 192 5.09 -6.43 -14.23
C LEU A 192 4.01 -7.00 -15.15
N TYR A 193 2.82 -7.11 -14.58
CA TYR A 193 1.62 -7.60 -15.25
C TYR A 193 0.41 -6.73 -14.94
N TRP A 194 -0.60 -6.81 -15.79
CA TRP A 194 -1.94 -6.34 -15.49
C TRP A 194 -2.98 -7.34 -15.95
N SER A 195 -4.17 -7.22 -15.39
CA SER A 195 -5.37 -7.92 -15.79
C SER A 195 -6.58 -7.01 -15.53
N THR A 196 -7.66 -7.22 -16.26
CA THR A 196 -8.90 -6.47 -16.11
C THR A 196 -10.07 -7.38 -15.79
N SER A 197 -11.10 -6.83 -15.15
CA SER A 197 -12.33 -7.53 -14.85
C SER A 197 -13.49 -6.53 -14.74
N PHE A 198 -14.57 -6.78 -15.42
CA PHE A 198 -15.76 -5.92 -15.33
C PHE A 198 -16.48 -6.05 -13.98
N ASP A 199 -16.49 -7.25 -13.41
CA ASP A 199 -17.29 -7.61 -12.23
C ASP A 199 -16.46 -8.04 -11.00
N GLY A 200 -15.12 -8.06 -11.11
CA GLY A 200 -14.20 -8.53 -10.08
C GLY A 200 -14.20 -10.06 -9.86
N LYS A 201 -15.03 -10.82 -10.60
CA LYS A 201 -15.17 -12.27 -10.50
C LYS A 201 -14.49 -13.00 -11.65
N LYS A 202 -14.73 -12.51 -12.86
CA LYS A 202 -14.14 -13.03 -14.09
C LYS A 202 -13.04 -12.08 -14.55
N TRP A 203 -11.83 -12.59 -14.60
CA TRP A 203 -10.64 -11.84 -15.01
C TRP A 203 -10.19 -12.26 -16.39
N TYR A 204 -9.83 -11.28 -17.21
CA TYR A 204 -9.17 -11.53 -18.48
C TYR A 204 -7.76 -12.09 -18.24
N PRO A 205 -7.16 -12.78 -19.23
CA PRO A 205 -5.81 -13.31 -19.11
C PRO A 205 -4.80 -12.21 -18.77
N ASP A 206 -3.86 -12.53 -17.87
CA ASP A 206 -2.80 -11.62 -17.46
C ASP A 206 -1.92 -11.21 -18.65
N GLN A 207 -1.69 -9.92 -18.80
CA GLN A 207 -0.83 -9.33 -19.81
C GLN A 207 0.47 -8.86 -19.16
N LYS A 208 1.60 -9.06 -19.83
CA LYS A 208 2.91 -8.59 -19.34
C LYS A 208 3.15 -7.14 -19.78
N LEU A 209 3.40 -6.26 -18.83
CA LEU A 209 3.71 -4.84 -19.05
C LEU A 209 5.22 -4.61 -19.26
N ALA A 210 6.04 -5.18 -18.38
CA ALA A 210 7.49 -5.07 -18.45
C ALA A 210 8.19 -6.32 -17.94
N GLY A 211 9.29 -6.66 -18.57
CA GLY A 211 10.13 -7.81 -18.26
C GLY A 211 11.61 -7.49 -18.47
N ILE A 212 12.09 -6.37 -17.92
CA ILE A 212 13.50 -5.98 -17.93
C ILE A 212 14.15 -6.53 -16.66
N GLU A 213 14.34 -7.83 -16.57
CA GLU A 213 14.97 -8.60 -15.48
C GLU A 213 14.25 -8.55 -14.11
N GLY A 214 13.73 -7.40 -13.67
CA GLY A 214 12.96 -7.27 -12.44
C GLY A 214 12.52 -5.84 -12.13
N HIS A 215 11.43 -5.69 -11.36
CA HIS A 215 10.80 -4.40 -11.10
C HIS A 215 10.09 -4.36 -9.74
N TYR A 216 10.00 -3.17 -9.16
CA TYR A 216 8.90 -2.74 -8.29
C TYR A 216 8.13 -1.63 -8.99
N GLN A 217 6.84 -1.49 -8.67
CA GLN A 217 5.98 -0.46 -9.25
C GLN A 217 5.12 0.20 -8.19
N ILE A 218 4.72 1.43 -8.49
CA ILE A 218 3.64 2.16 -7.84
C ILE A 218 2.72 2.71 -8.92
N SER A 219 1.44 2.84 -8.63
CA SER A 219 0.47 3.37 -9.59
C SER A 219 -0.55 4.27 -8.91
N ASN A 220 -1.27 5.03 -9.73
CA ASN A 220 -2.40 5.83 -9.28
C ASN A 220 -3.33 6.11 -10.48
N ILE A 221 -4.54 6.59 -10.17
CA ILE A 221 -5.59 6.86 -11.16
C ILE A 221 -6.09 8.31 -11.06
N VAL A 222 -6.43 8.90 -12.20
CA VAL A 222 -7.19 10.15 -12.29
C VAL A 222 -8.20 10.06 -13.45
N GLY A 223 -9.49 10.07 -13.13
CA GLY A 223 -10.54 9.73 -14.10
C GLY A 223 -10.39 8.29 -14.59
N ASN A 224 -10.29 8.08 -15.90
CA ASN A 224 -9.99 6.78 -16.51
C ASN A 224 -8.49 6.56 -16.81
N LYS A 225 -7.65 7.57 -16.56
CA LYS A 225 -6.21 7.47 -16.79
C LYS A 225 -5.53 6.79 -15.62
N ILE A 226 -4.95 5.62 -15.86
CA ILE A 226 -4.11 4.87 -14.92
C ILE A 226 -2.66 5.04 -15.33
N VAL A 227 -1.82 5.46 -14.37
CA VAL A 227 -0.39 5.66 -14.55
C VAL A 227 0.35 4.74 -13.62
N THR A 228 1.39 4.09 -14.12
CA THR A 228 2.33 3.32 -13.30
C THR A 228 3.75 3.79 -13.51
N ALA A 229 4.47 3.93 -12.40
CA ALA A 229 5.91 4.18 -12.37
C ALA A 229 6.62 2.94 -11.82
N PHE A 230 7.73 2.56 -12.42
CA PHE A 230 8.48 1.38 -11.99
C PHE A 230 9.98 1.59 -12.15
N ASN A 231 10.74 0.82 -11.39
CA ASN A 231 12.20 0.80 -11.46
C ASN A 231 12.70 -0.45 -12.22
N TYR A 232 14.00 -0.57 -12.36
CA TYR A 232 14.69 -1.67 -13.01
C TYR A 232 15.64 -2.36 -12.02
N HIS A 233 15.64 -3.67 -12.01
CA HIS A 233 16.52 -4.50 -11.19
C HIS A 233 17.53 -5.21 -12.06
N PRO A 234 18.72 -4.64 -12.31
CA PRO A 234 19.77 -5.35 -13.03
C PRO A 234 20.02 -6.75 -12.50
N GLU A 235 20.06 -7.73 -13.38
CA GLU A 235 20.23 -9.16 -13.09
C GLU A 235 19.14 -9.75 -12.14
N GLY A 236 17.98 -9.11 -12.05
CA GLY A 236 16.88 -9.50 -11.18
C GLY A 236 17.09 -9.16 -9.70
N SER A 237 18.17 -8.47 -9.34
CA SER A 237 18.50 -8.14 -7.96
C SER A 237 17.81 -6.88 -7.49
N ALA A 238 16.97 -6.99 -6.44
CA ALA A 238 16.35 -5.84 -5.81
C ALA A 238 17.36 -4.91 -5.10
N ASP A 239 18.60 -5.33 -4.91
CA ASP A 239 19.67 -4.54 -4.29
C ASP A 239 20.27 -3.52 -5.24
N THR A 240 20.20 -3.81 -6.53
CA THR A 240 20.71 -2.96 -7.61
C THR A 240 19.62 -2.14 -8.29
N ARG A 241 18.41 -2.07 -7.68
CA ARG A 241 17.26 -1.34 -8.24
C ARG A 241 17.62 0.10 -8.60
N THR A 242 17.32 0.48 -9.83
CA THR A 242 17.71 1.78 -10.40
C THR A 242 16.71 2.21 -11.46
N ASN A 243 16.96 3.33 -12.11
CA ASN A 243 16.14 3.90 -13.17
C ASN A 243 14.69 4.19 -12.74
N LEU A 244 14.03 5.06 -13.47
CA LEU A 244 12.60 5.33 -13.37
C LEU A 244 11.97 5.26 -14.73
N TYR A 245 10.91 4.48 -14.86
CA TYR A 245 10.06 4.38 -16.04
C TYR A 245 8.64 4.79 -15.68
N VAL A 246 7.94 5.44 -16.61
CA VAL A 246 6.55 5.84 -16.42
C VAL A 246 5.75 5.54 -17.68
N VAL A 247 4.63 4.84 -17.53
CA VAL A 247 3.68 4.56 -18.60
C VAL A 247 2.26 4.80 -18.15
N GLN A 248 1.37 5.06 -19.08
CA GLN A 248 -0.04 5.31 -18.82
C GLN A 248 -0.95 4.56 -19.80
N THR A 249 -2.19 4.32 -19.37
CA THR A 249 -3.29 3.87 -20.22
C THR A 249 -4.54 4.68 -19.91
N MET A 250 -5.43 4.82 -20.90
CA MET A 250 -6.73 5.50 -20.76
C MET A 250 -7.89 4.57 -21.17
N ASP A 251 -7.60 3.32 -21.51
CA ASP A 251 -8.50 2.33 -22.09
C ASP A 251 -8.26 0.93 -21.51
N MET A 252 -8.07 0.86 -20.19
CA MET A 252 -7.91 -0.39 -19.41
C MET A 252 -6.76 -1.29 -19.90
N GLY A 253 -5.72 -0.69 -20.51
CA GLY A 253 -4.53 -1.40 -20.98
C GLY A 253 -4.60 -1.94 -22.41
N GLU A 254 -5.63 -1.59 -23.20
CA GLU A 254 -5.65 -1.88 -24.63
C GLU A 254 -4.49 -1.18 -25.34
N ASN A 255 -4.23 0.07 -24.94
CA ASN A 255 -3.07 0.83 -25.41
C ASN A 255 -2.27 1.38 -24.23
N TRP A 256 -0.95 1.22 -24.30
CA TRP A 256 -0.02 1.83 -23.36
C TRP A 256 0.74 2.95 -24.06
N GLN A 257 0.96 4.03 -23.33
CA GLN A 257 1.58 5.26 -23.83
C GLN A 257 2.62 5.80 -22.85
N THR A 258 3.56 6.58 -23.39
CA THR A 258 4.36 7.50 -22.58
C THR A 258 3.48 8.64 -22.04
N VAL A 259 4.00 9.44 -21.13
CA VAL A 259 3.30 10.64 -20.61
C VAL A 259 3.06 11.72 -21.69
N THR A 260 3.76 11.63 -22.82
CA THR A 260 3.57 12.51 -23.98
C THR A 260 2.45 12.04 -24.91
N GLY A 261 1.86 10.85 -24.65
CA GLY A 261 0.84 10.27 -25.51
C GLY A 261 1.38 9.42 -26.67
N GLU A 262 2.68 9.18 -26.74
CA GLU A 262 3.28 8.29 -27.72
C GLU A 262 2.95 6.82 -27.35
N ASN A 263 2.38 6.08 -28.29
CA ASN A 263 2.08 4.66 -28.10
C ASN A 263 3.37 3.85 -27.98
N ILE A 264 3.39 2.95 -27.00
CA ILE A 264 4.49 2.03 -26.75
C ILE A 264 4.04 0.60 -26.92
N ARG A 265 4.92 -0.21 -27.48
CA ARG A 265 4.71 -1.66 -27.55
C ARG A 265 5.10 -2.31 -26.22
N VAL A 266 4.18 -3.05 -25.63
CA VAL A 266 4.43 -3.89 -24.45
C VAL A 266 4.53 -5.38 -24.82
N PRO A 267 5.27 -6.22 -24.07
CA PRO A 267 6.02 -5.87 -22.88
C PRO A 267 7.29 -5.08 -23.20
N LEU A 268 7.66 -4.17 -22.30
CA LEU A 268 8.97 -3.52 -22.33
C LEU A 268 10.04 -4.51 -21.89
N THR A 269 11.06 -4.73 -22.73
CA THR A 269 12.11 -5.76 -22.51
C THR A 269 13.52 -5.19 -22.45
N GLU A 270 13.70 -3.93 -22.86
CA GLU A 270 15.00 -3.29 -22.92
C GLU A 270 15.14 -2.18 -21.88
N PRO A 271 16.30 -2.03 -21.21
CA PRO A 271 16.52 -0.95 -20.24
C PRO A 271 16.40 0.45 -20.84
N VAL A 272 16.79 0.63 -22.09
CA VAL A 272 16.64 1.91 -22.82
C VAL A 272 15.40 1.80 -23.70
N ASN A 273 14.35 2.49 -23.33
CA ASN A 273 13.05 2.45 -24.03
C ASN A 273 12.33 3.80 -23.85
N PRO A 274 11.24 4.10 -24.59
CA PRO A 274 10.55 5.38 -24.55
C PRO A 274 9.95 5.76 -23.17
N ALA A 275 9.72 4.79 -22.29
CA ALA A 275 9.19 5.03 -20.94
C ALA A 275 10.26 5.48 -19.92
N LEU A 276 11.54 5.47 -20.27
CA LEU A 276 12.64 5.84 -19.39
C LEU A 276 12.62 7.35 -19.07
N VAL A 277 12.41 7.68 -17.80
CA VAL A 277 12.34 9.04 -17.27
C VAL A 277 13.66 9.48 -16.63
N TYR A 278 14.32 8.54 -15.95
CA TYR A 278 15.56 8.81 -15.23
C TYR A 278 16.49 7.60 -15.31
N ASP A 279 17.69 7.82 -15.82
CA ASP A 279 18.74 6.81 -15.93
C ASP A 279 19.68 6.86 -14.71
N GLY A 280 19.18 6.30 -13.60
CA GLY A 280 19.96 6.20 -12.36
C GLY A 280 21.14 5.26 -12.47
N LYS A 281 21.07 4.23 -13.33
CA LYS A 281 22.16 3.29 -13.59
C LYS A 281 23.39 4.03 -14.11
N ASN A 282 23.19 4.95 -15.03
CA ASN A 282 24.28 5.74 -15.61
C ASN A 282 24.89 6.75 -14.62
N GLU A 283 24.09 7.20 -13.63
CA GLU A 283 24.55 8.05 -12.52
C GLU A 283 25.14 7.24 -11.35
N GLY A 284 25.15 5.91 -11.38
CA GLY A 284 25.57 5.05 -10.27
C GLY A 284 24.65 5.21 -9.05
N LYS A 285 23.34 5.37 -9.28
CA LYS A 285 22.33 5.61 -8.25
C LYS A 285 21.29 4.51 -8.20
N LEU A 286 20.86 4.20 -6.99
CA LEU A 286 19.69 3.37 -6.68
C LEU A 286 18.45 4.24 -6.57
N LEU A 287 17.27 3.66 -6.87
CA LEU A 287 15.99 4.34 -6.79
C LEU A 287 14.94 3.47 -6.08
N TYR A 288 14.36 4.00 -5.01
CA TYR A 288 13.32 3.39 -4.20
C TYR A 288 12.03 4.20 -4.32
N LEU A 289 10.97 3.58 -4.86
CA LEU A 289 9.68 4.23 -5.09
C LEU A 289 8.88 4.34 -3.79
N ASN A 290 8.29 5.50 -3.53
CA ASN A 290 7.49 5.76 -2.33
C ASN A 290 6.00 5.90 -2.63
N ASP A 291 5.62 6.91 -3.43
CA ASP A 291 4.21 7.23 -3.75
C ASP A 291 4.12 7.95 -5.10
N MET A 292 2.94 7.92 -5.69
CA MET A 292 2.60 8.64 -6.91
C MET A 292 1.32 9.45 -6.72
N ASN A 293 1.30 10.67 -7.24
CA ASN A 293 0.13 11.51 -7.30
C ASN A 293 0.07 12.26 -8.63
N PHE A 294 -0.90 13.12 -8.80
CA PHE A 294 -1.07 13.96 -9.99
C PHE A 294 -1.11 15.43 -9.62
N ASP A 295 -0.59 16.28 -10.50
CA ASP A 295 -0.81 17.72 -10.42
C ASP A 295 -2.25 18.08 -10.81
N ARG A 296 -2.61 19.35 -10.74
CA ARG A 296 -3.95 19.85 -11.09
C ARG A 296 -4.35 19.66 -12.56
N PHE A 297 -3.40 19.31 -13.42
CA PHE A 297 -3.62 19.02 -14.84
C PHE A 297 -3.64 17.51 -15.13
N GLY A 298 -3.48 16.68 -14.09
CA GLY A 298 -3.42 15.23 -14.22
C GLY A 298 -2.07 14.71 -14.68
N ASN A 299 -0.99 15.50 -14.55
CA ASN A 299 0.36 15.06 -14.85
C ASN A 299 0.96 14.29 -13.66
N PRO A 300 1.69 13.20 -13.89
CA PRO A 300 2.22 12.37 -12.81
C PRO A 300 3.35 13.07 -12.03
N ILE A 301 3.30 12.82 -10.72
CA ILE A 301 4.30 13.21 -9.73
C ILE A 301 4.73 11.95 -9.00
N ILE A 302 6.02 11.63 -9.01
CA ILE A 302 6.58 10.45 -8.37
C ILE A 302 7.50 10.87 -7.22
N LEU A 303 7.24 10.37 -6.02
CA LEU A 303 8.12 10.51 -4.87
C LEU A 303 9.01 9.27 -4.75
N ALA A 304 10.31 9.48 -4.62
CA ALA A 304 11.28 8.40 -4.51
C ALA A 304 12.44 8.77 -3.57
N VAL A 305 13.16 7.75 -3.08
CA VAL A 305 14.48 7.91 -2.46
C VAL A 305 15.54 7.50 -3.46
N VAL A 306 16.52 8.38 -3.67
CA VAL A 306 17.70 8.13 -4.51
C VAL A 306 18.94 8.03 -3.61
N SER A 307 19.72 6.97 -3.77
CA SER A 307 20.89 6.71 -2.91
C SER A 307 22.06 6.10 -3.70
N ARG A 308 23.18 5.88 -3.04
CA ARG A 308 24.38 5.27 -3.64
C ARG A 308 24.55 3.80 -3.32
N HIS A 309 23.97 3.32 -2.23
CA HIS A 309 24.17 1.96 -1.75
C HIS A 309 22.88 1.39 -1.11
N PHE A 310 22.71 0.08 -1.17
CA PHE A 310 21.49 -0.59 -0.72
C PHE A 310 21.48 -0.91 0.78
N GLN A 311 22.65 -1.07 1.41
CA GLN A 311 22.72 -1.44 2.82
C GLN A 311 22.48 -0.24 3.75
N PRO A 312 22.01 -0.48 4.98
CA PRO A 312 21.98 0.53 6.03
C PRO A 312 23.37 1.14 6.27
N GLY A 313 23.40 2.30 6.92
CA GLY A 313 24.66 2.94 7.28
C GLY A 313 25.08 4.09 6.35
N PRO A 314 26.21 4.75 6.65
CA PRO A 314 26.61 6.00 5.99
C PRO A 314 27.03 5.84 4.52
N GLN A 315 27.43 4.65 4.08
CA GLN A 315 27.90 4.42 2.70
C GLN A 315 26.82 4.68 1.63
N GLY A 316 25.55 4.61 2.00
CA GLY A 316 24.44 4.92 1.10
C GLY A 316 24.17 6.42 0.93
N ASN A 317 24.79 7.26 1.74
CA ASN A 317 24.54 8.71 1.72
C ASN A 317 25.09 9.41 0.45
N PRO A 318 24.45 10.52 0.01
CA PRO A 318 23.17 11.01 0.53
C PRO A 318 22.00 10.11 0.10
N ARG A 319 21.00 9.92 0.99
CA ARG A 319 19.70 9.33 0.65
C ARG A 319 18.72 10.46 0.44
N GLU A 320 18.57 10.85 -0.79
CA GLU A 320 17.78 12.02 -1.17
C GLU A 320 16.33 11.64 -1.45
N TRP A 321 15.41 12.28 -0.77
CA TRP A 321 14.01 12.29 -1.17
C TRP A 321 13.86 13.23 -2.34
N VAL A 322 13.34 12.71 -3.45
CA VAL A 322 13.26 13.39 -4.73
C VAL A 322 11.83 13.29 -5.27
N VAL A 323 11.36 14.41 -5.81
CA VAL A 323 10.13 14.45 -6.59
C VAL A 323 10.49 14.52 -8.07
N PHE A 324 9.98 13.59 -8.86
CA PHE A 324 9.97 13.66 -10.33
C PHE A 324 8.59 14.12 -10.77
N HIS A 325 8.52 15.19 -11.53
CA HIS A 325 7.27 15.80 -11.99
C HIS A 325 7.27 15.98 -13.50
N TRP A 326 6.26 15.45 -14.16
CA TRP A 326 5.98 15.77 -15.56
C TRP A 326 5.21 17.08 -15.63
N THR A 327 5.83 18.13 -16.16
CA THR A 327 5.25 19.50 -16.22
C THR A 327 4.25 19.70 -17.37
N GLY A 328 3.98 18.64 -18.15
CA GLY A 328 3.28 18.74 -19.44
C GLY A 328 4.20 19.08 -20.61
N LYS A 329 5.50 19.34 -20.34
CA LYS A 329 6.52 19.66 -21.35
C LYS A 329 7.79 18.84 -21.18
N GLN A 330 8.24 18.68 -19.94
CA GLN A 330 9.46 17.97 -19.59
C GLN A 330 9.36 17.38 -18.19
N TRP A 331 10.19 16.38 -17.90
CA TRP A 331 10.40 15.90 -16.56
C TRP A 331 11.31 16.85 -15.79
N GLU A 332 10.89 17.23 -14.59
CA GLU A 332 11.70 17.97 -13.62
C GLU A 332 11.99 17.07 -12.42
N ARG A 333 13.20 17.22 -11.84
CA ARG A 333 13.63 16.49 -10.63
C ARG A 333 14.01 17.50 -9.57
N HIS A 334 13.35 17.44 -8.41
CA HIS A 334 13.60 18.36 -7.31
C HIS A 334 13.85 17.60 -6.02
N LYS A 335 14.92 17.97 -5.31
CA LYS A 335 15.25 17.45 -4.00
C LYS A 335 14.30 18.04 -2.96
N VAL A 336 13.80 17.17 -2.05
CA VAL A 336 12.97 17.54 -0.90
C VAL A 336 13.83 17.69 0.34
N CYS A 337 14.49 16.61 0.74
CA CYS A 337 15.34 16.49 1.92
C CYS A 337 16.27 15.28 1.79
N GLU A 338 16.94 14.94 2.86
CA GLU A 338 17.65 13.67 3.02
C GLU A 338 17.07 12.87 4.19
N SER A 339 17.25 11.56 4.18
CA SER A 339 16.93 10.66 5.27
C SER A 339 18.08 9.67 5.56
N THR A 340 17.87 8.72 6.46
CA THR A 340 18.93 7.84 6.92
C THR A 340 18.87 6.43 6.34
N GLN A 341 17.73 6.05 5.73
CA GLN A 341 17.51 4.69 5.23
C GLN A 341 16.77 4.73 3.88
N ASN A 342 17.04 3.77 2.99
CA ASN A 342 16.40 3.69 1.67
C ASN A 342 14.91 3.34 1.74
N TYR A 343 14.50 2.69 2.81
CA TYR A 343 13.12 2.30 3.08
C TYR A 343 12.37 3.30 3.98
N ASP A 344 12.89 4.53 4.09
CA ASP A 344 12.16 5.63 4.69
C ASP A 344 11.05 6.05 3.71
N MET A 345 9.89 5.37 3.80
CA MET A 345 8.80 5.50 2.85
C MET A 345 7.73 6.45 3.36
N GLY A 346 7.27 7.34 2.50
CA GLY A 346 6.23 8.32 2.79
C GLY A 346 5.30 8.54 1.62
N SER A 347 4.43 9.54 1.74
CA SER A 347 3.38 9.83 0.77
C SER A 347 3.35 11.30 0.38
N ILE A 348 2.90 11.56 -0.87
CA ILE A 348 2.77 12.90 -1.44
C ILE A 348 1.31 13.25 -1.68
N TYR A 349 0.91 14.45 -1.26
CA TYR A 349 -0.45 14.99 -1.34
C TYR A 349 -0.44 16.26 -2.15
N VAL A 350 -1.42 16.44 -3.03
CA VAL A 350 -1.50 17.56 -3.96
C VAL A 350 -2.83 18.28 -3.83
N ARG A 351 -2.78 19.61 -3.63
CA ARG A 351 -3.94 20.48 -3.66
C ARG A 351 -3.59 21.76 -4.43
N GLY A 352 -3.90 21.76 -5.71
CA GLY A 352 -3.50 22.85 -6.61
C GLY A 352 -1.98 22.99 -6.66
N LYS A 353 -1.47 24.19 -6.32
CA LYS A 353 -0.02 24.46 -6.28
C LYS A 353 0.65 24.06 -4.96
N GLU A 354 -0.14 23.82 -3.91
CA GLU A 354 0.38 23.37 -2.62
C GLU A 354 0.52 21.86 -2.61
N TRP A 355 1.76 21.39 -2.41
CA TRP A 355 2.05 19.98 -2.24
C TRP A 355 2.58 19.72 -0.84
N VAL A 356 2.26 18.55 -0.30
CA VAL A 356 2.66 18.13 1.05
C VAL A 356 3.26 16.73 0.97
N ILE A 357 4.34 16.51 1.71
CA ILE A 357 4.89 15.16 1.94
C ILE A 357 4.82 14.88 3.44
N VAL A 358 4.37 13.67 3.78
CA VAL A 358 4.45 13.12 5.13
C VAL A 358 5.31 11.86 5.07
N GLY A 359 6.39 11.82 5.84
CA GLY A 359 7.29 10.69 5.86
C GLY A 359 8.34 10.76 6.96
N PRO A 360 9.03 9.64 7.25
CA PRO A 360 10.02 9.53 8.31
C PRO A 360 11.38 10.06 7.83
N THR A 361 11.47 11.38 7.67
CA THR A 361 12.69 12.01 7.11
C THR A 361 13.67 12.50 8.16
N GLU A 362 13.35 12.40 9.44
CA GLU A 362 14.32 12.64 10.52
C GLU A 362 14.68 11.34 11.23
N ALA A 363 15.93 11.27 11.66
CA ALA A 363 16.43 10.10 12.37
C ALA A 363 15.59 9.84 13.63
N GLY A 364 15.14 8.61 13.80
CA GLY A 364 14.53 8.12 15.02
C GLY A 364 15.59 7.54 15.98
N PRO A 365 15.14 6.87 17.04
CA PRO A 365 16.02 6.25 18.02
C PRO A 365 16.94 5.18 17.42
N GLN A 366 16.49 4.45 16.40
CA GLN A 366 17.29 3.48 15.64
C GLN A 366 17.79 4.15 14.35
N LYS A 367 18.84 4.94 14.46
CA LYS A 367 19.31 5.91 13.45
C LYS A 367 19.45 5.36 12.02
N TRP A 368 19.96 4.13 11.87
CA TRP A 368 20.21 3.53 10.56
C TRP A 368 19.15 2.49 10.17
N GLY A 369 18.21 2.21 11.08
CA GLY A 369 17.08 1.35 10.82
C GLY A 369 16.04 2.04 9.92
N THR A 370 15.16 1.26 9.33
CA THR A 370 14.03 1.79 8.54
C THR A 370 13.17 2.72 9.39
N GLY A 371 12.76 3.85 8.80
CA GLY A 371 11.89 4.80 9.46
C GLY A 371 12.65 5.79 10.35
N GLY A 372 11.89 6.52 11.17
CA GLY A 372 12.40 7.56 12.05
C GLY A 372 11.27 8.41 12.59
N GLU A 373 11.50 9.71 12.75
CA GLU A 373 10.46 10.66 13.13
C GLU A 373 9.70 11.14 11.91
N MET A 374 8.37 11.09 11.97
CA MET A 374 7.50 11.60 10.92
C MET A 374 7.57 13.11 10.82
N VAL A 375 7.76 13.61 9.61
CA VAL A 375 7.87 15.04 9.29
C VAL A 375 6.86 15.41 8.21
N LEU A 376 6.33 16.62 8.30
CA LEU A 376 5.51 17.24 7.26
C LEU A 376 6.33 18.29 6.53
N TRP A 377 6.52 18.06 5.24
CA TRP A 377 7.14 18.99 4.28
C TRP A 377 6.08 19.64 3.42
N ARG A 378 6.31 20.86 2.98
CA ARG A 378 5.40 21.59 2.10
C ARG A 378 6.15 22.34 1.00
N SER A 379 5.60 22.23 -0.21
CA SER A 379 5.90 23.09 -1.35
C SER A 379 4.70 23.98 -1.65
N LYS A 380 4.96 25.22 -2.12
CA LYS A 380 3.93 26.16 -2.60
C LYS A 380 4.10 26.51 -4.09
N ASP A 381 5.06 25.89 -4.75
CA ASP A 381 5.51 26.16 -6.11
C ASP A 381 5.54 24.91 -6.99
N GLU A 382 4.56 24.01 -6.76
CA GLU A 382 4.39 22.78 -7.54
C GLU A 382 5.62 21.84 -7.45
N GLY A 383 6.20 21.72 -6.23
CA GLY A 383 7.27 20.78 -5.92
C GLY A 383 8.69 21.26 -6.23
N LYS A 384 8.88 22.51 -6.67
CA LYS A 384 10.22 23.05 -7.01
C LYS A 384 11.07 23.31 -5.78
N SER A 385 10.45 23.83 -4.72
CA SER A 385 11.13 24.03 -3.44
C SER A 385 10.29 23.47 -2.28
N TRP A 386 10.97 23.06 -1.21
CA TRP A 386 10.36 22.41 -0.07
C TRP A 386 10.82 23.02 1.24
N ILE A 387 9.88 23.21 2.16
CA ILE A 387 10.16 23.65 3.52
C ILE A 387 9.67 22.62 4.52
N LYS A 388 10.45 22.32 5.53
CA LYS A 388 10.02 21.58 6.70
C LYS A 388 9.01 22.42 7.49
N VAL A 389 7.78 21.92 7.60
CA VAL A 389 6.72 22.62 8.34
C VAL A 389 6.80 22.27 9.82
N ARG A 390 6.89 20.97 10.13
CA ARG A 390 6.96 20.48 11.50
C ARG A 390 7.35 19.01 11.59
N ASN A 391 7.82 18.62 12.75
CA ASN A 391 7.83 17.23 13.18
C ASN A 391 6.41 16.82 13.54
N VAL A 392 5.89 15.77 12.89
CA VAL A 392 4.60 15.13 13.20
C VAL A 392 4.74 14.30 14.47
N THR A 393 5.82 13.49 14.55
CA THR A 393 6.26 12.81 15.78
C THR A 393 7.56 13.41 16.30
N LYS A 394 7.90 13.20 17.55
CA LYS A 394 9.12 13.70 18.18
C LYS A 394 9.42 12.96 19.47
N ASN A 395 10.71 12.64 19.70
CA ASN A 395 11.18 11.91 20.88
C ASN A 395 10.47 10.55 21.03
N SER A 396 10.22 9.89 19.90
CA SER A 396 9.56 8.60 19.86
C SER A 396 10.45 7.50 20.50
N LEU A 397 9.79 6.49 21.07
CA LEU A 397 10.52 5.33 21.62
C LEU A 397 11.03 4.41 20.51
N PHE A 398 10.32 4.36 19.39
CA PHE A 398 10.58 3.53 18.23
C PHE A 398 10.54 4.34 16.94
N ASN A 399 11.10 3.80 15.85
CA ASN A 399 11.01 4.37 14.54
C ASN A 399 9.57 4.26 14.00
N HIS A 400 9.08 5.30 13.33
CA HIS A 400 7.84 5.30 12.56
C HIS A 400 8.17 5.06 11.08
N SER A 401 7.35 4.28 10.36
CA SER A 401 7.65 3.94 8.97
C SER A 401 6.41 3.81 8.08
N TYR A 402 6.62 3.89 6.79
CA TYR A 402 5.63 3.64 5.74
C TYR A 402 4.35 4.46 5.91
N ALA A 403 4.51 5.81 5.90
CA ALA A 403 3.36 6.70 5.90
C ALA A 403 2.57 6.53 4.58
N ARG A 404 1.29 6.09 4.71
CA ARG A 404 0.41 5.77 3.59
C ARG A 404 -0.67 6.84 3.43
N ARG A 405 -0.93 7.18 2.18
CA ARG A 405 -1.94 8.16 1.81
C ARG A 405 -3.25 7.44 1.47
N PRO A 406 -4.38 7.79 2.13
CA PRO A 406 -5.68 7.36 1.65
C PRO A 406 -6.00 7.97 0.27
N VAL A 407 -6.63 7.22 -0.60
CA VAL A 407 -7.31 7.81 -1.77
C VAL A 407 -8.38 8.77 -1.25
N ASN A 408 -8.48 9.96 -1.83
CA ASN A 408 -9.38 11.04 -1.38
C ASN A 408 -9.17 11.44 0.10
N ALA A 409 -7.93 11.45 0.59
CA ALA A 409 -7.60 11.64 2.01
C ALA A 409 -8.41 12.76 2.67
N HIS A 410 -9.15 12.42 3.74
CA HIS A 410 -9.88 13.38 4.57
C HIS A 410 -8.91 14.17 5.46
N ASP A 411 -9.22 15.45 5.74
CA ASP A 411 -8.34 16.34 6.53
C ASP A 411 -8.07 15.82 7.95
N ASP A 412 -8.96 15.01 8.55
CA ASP A 412 -8.78 14.42 9.88
C ASP A 412 -8.07 13.05 9.89
N PHE A 413 -8.01 12.34 8.73
CA PHE A 413 -7.28 11.08 8.57
C PHE A 413 -6.43 11.18 7.30
N TYR A 414 -5.31 11.88 7.41
CA TYR A 414 -4.55 12.31 6.24
C TYR A 414 -3.42 11.37 5.89
N ALA A 415 -2.62 10.96 6.84
CA ALA A 415 -1.58 9.94 6.70
C ALA A 415 -1.72 8.88 7.79
N PHE A 416 -1.43 7.62 7.44
CA PHE A 416 -1.56 6.43 8.25
C PHE A 416 -0.24 5.65 8.23
N TRP A 417 0.29 5.25 9.41
CA TRP A 417 1.58 4.57 9.50
C TRP A 417 1.70 3.67 10.74
N ALA A 418 2.80 2.90 10.81
CA ALA A 418 3.13 2.03 11.92
C ALA A 418 4.47 2.44 12.57
N ASP A 419 4.67 2.09 13.84
CA ASP A 419 5.95 2.20 14.53
C ASP A 419 6.54 0.83 14.90
N GLY A 420 7.75 0.82 15.44
CA GLY A 420 8.39 -0.33 16.04
C GLY A 420 9.92 -0.20 16.16
N ASP A 421 10.54 -1.18 16.82
CA ASP A 421 12.00 -1.25 17.00
C ASP A 421 12.68 -1.73 15.71
N ALA A 422 13.42 -0.86 15.03
CA ALA A 422 14.02 -1.19 13.75
C ALA A 422 15.17 -2.21 13.84
N ASP A 423 15.68 -2.46 15.03
CA ASP A 423 16.80 -3.38 15.27
C ASP A 423 16.35 -4.80 15.66
N ARG A 424 15.06 -5.00 15.95
CA ARG A 424 14.51 -6.32 16.33
C ARG A 424 13.00 -6.38 16.13
N MET A 425 12.45 -7.59 16.15
CA MET A 425 11.01 -7.78 16.24
C MET A 425 10.46 -7.16 17.53
N SER A 426 9.41 -6.39 17.41
CA SER A 426 8.72 -5.75 18.54
C SER A 426 7.24 -5.61 18.30
N GLU A 427 6.49 -5.27 19.34
CA GLU A 427 5.16 -4.71 19.19
C GLU A 427 5.19 -3.49 18.25
N SER A 428 4.16 -3.34 17.43
CA SER A 428 3.98 -2.24 16.49
C SER A 428 2.58 -1.67 16.64
N LYS A 429 2.49 -0.36 16.71
CA LYS A 429 1.22 0.38 16.83
C LYS A 429 0.93 1.14 15.56
N LEU A 430 -0.34 1.43 15.34
CA LEU A 430 -0.83 2.15 14.18
C LEU A 430 -1.26 3.56 14.56
N TYR A 431 -0.87 4.51 13.73
CA TYR A 431 -1.09 5.93 13.93
C TYR A 431 -1.69 6.58 12.70
N PHE A 432 -2.40 7.68 12.91
CA PHE A 432 -2.75 8.59 11.82
C PHE A 432 -2.65 10.04 12.27
N THR A 433 -2.59 10.95 11.31
CA THR A 433 -2.50 12.39 11.56
C THR A 433 -3.51 13.16 10.74
N ASN A 434 -3.85 14.36 11.19
CA ASN A 434 -4.60 15.31 10.38
C ASN A 434 -3.71 15.99 9.33
N ARG A 435 -4.34 16.65 8.33
CA ARG A 435 -3.66 17.37 7.24
C ARG A 435 -2.60 18.36 7.71
N LYS A 436 -2.81 19.01 8.86
CA LYS A 436 -1.84 19.97 9.42
C LYS A 436 -0.64 19.29 10.08
N GLY A 437 -0.69 17.99 10.34
CA GLY A 437 0.35 17.24 11.05
C GLY A 437 0.57 17.68 12.49
N ASN A 438 -0.41 18.39 13.08
CA ASN A 438 -0.33 18.91 14.44
C ASN A 438 -1.14 18.11 15.46
N LYS A 439 -1.87 17.12 14.99
CA LYS A 439 -2.58 16.15 15.82
C LYS A 439 -2.23 14.76 15.33
N VAL A 440 -1.89 13.89 16.26
CA VAL A 440 -1.58 12.48 16.01
C VAL A 440 -2.45 11.63 16.89
N TRP A 441 -3.08 10.62 16.31
CA TRP A 441 -3.89 9.65 17.03
C TRP A 441 -3.27 8.27 16.93
N LEU A 442 -3.33 7.57 18.04
CA LEU A 442 -2.98 6.16 18.17
C LEU A 442 -4.25 5.32 18.08
N LEU A 443 -4.27 4.32 17.20
CA LEU A 443 -5.32 3.30 17.19
C LEU A 443 -5.17 2.40 18.42
N PRO A 444 -6.30 1.98 19.06
CA PRO A 444 -6.25 1.18 20.28
C PRO A 444 -5.65 -0.20 19.98
N TYR A 445 -4.55 -0.53 20.68
CA TYR A 445 -3.90 -1.83 20.54
C TYR A 445 -4.78 -2.96 21.08
N ASP A 446 -5.46 -2.70 22.21
CA ASP A 446 -6.47 -3.57 22.82
C ASP A 446 -7.81 -2.83 22.92
N MET A 447 -8.92 -3.54 22.74
CA MET A 447 -10.28 -3.00 22.76
C MET A 447 -11.20 -3.90 23.57
N ASP A 448 -11.75 -3.37 24.69
CA ASP A 448 -12.75 -4.05 25.51
C ASP A 448 -14.17 -3.91 24.92
N THR A 449 -14.39 -2.90 24.08
CA THR A 449 -15.70 -2.56 23.50
C THR A 449 -15.66 -2.69 21.97
N GLU A 450 -16.85 -2.78 21.34
CA GLU A 450 -17.00 -2.89 19.88
C GLU A 450 -16.45 -1.67 19.14
N PHE A 451 -16.53 -0.49 19.76
CA PHE A 451 -16.01 0.78 19.21
C PHE A 451 -15.12 1.46 20.24
N ALA A 452 -14.07 2.10 19.76
CA ALA A 452 -13.19 2.90 20.61
C ALA A 452 -12.84 4.24 19.92
N THR A 453 -12.62 5.27 20.74
CA THR A 453 -12.05 6.54 20.25
C THR A 453 -10.54 6.42 20.21
N PRO A 454 -9.87 6.67 19.06
CA PRO A 454 -8.41 6.72 19.00
C PRO A 454 -7.83 7.74 19.97
N VAL A 455 -6.72 7.40 20.62
CA VAL A 455 -6.10 8.25 21.62
C VAL A 455 -5.29 9.35 20.94
N GLN A 456 -5.63 10.61 21.17
CA GLN A 456 -4.81 11.72 20.69
C GLN A 456 -3.56 11.83 21.57
N ILE A 457 -2.38 11.63 20.96
CA ILE A 457 -1.06 11.66 21.63
C ILE A 457 -0.31 12.98 21.37
N LYS A 458 -0.80 13.78 20.43
CA LYS A 458 -0.28 15.11 20.11
C LYS A 458 -1.40 16.06 19.69
#